data_e87837b46e932f682d1e482c5185944c
#
_entry.id   e87837b46e932f682d1e482c5185944c
#
_cell.length_a   1.000
_cell.length_b   1.000
_cell.length_c   1.000
_cell.angle_alpha   90.00
_cell.angle_beta   90.00
_cell.angle_gamma   90.00
#
_symmetry.space_group_name_H-M   'P 1'
#
loop_
_entity.id
_entity.type
_entity.pdbx_description
1 polymer ?
#
loop_
_entity_poly.entity_id
_entity_poly.type
_entity_poly.pdbx_seq_one_letter_code
_entity_poly.pdbx_strand_id
1 'polypeptide(L)'
;MYEGGTAVEHFESEHYIFHYGENTKAAEDISHIADYQEHCFRYICSVLGVCPDFKLEYFLCSTPEEVGRIYGDNDPCNGFAAPPDKIYAVYNEQVTCIGFHEDAHIISYLVDRPDPPAIREGLAMYFDRKWWGIQNLDWTGFYLKTGRYVPTDKLLDRTFFFEHDCAITYPIMGAFTDWLISSFGQEKYMQLYRQQDIAAGMVQVYGKEPAELNQAFADYVGLFSIDPVLEQRMAELLNEASTDKSS
;
A
#
# COMPACT_ATOMS: atom_id res chain seq x y z
N MET A 1 18.51 -16.24 2.56
CA MET A 1 19.18 -16.88 3.72
C MET A 1 18.98 -15.92 4.88
N TYR A 2 18.18 -16.28 5.88
CA TYR A 2 18.07 -15.50 7.10
C TYR A 2 19.46 -15.50 7.78
N GLU A 3 20.14 -14.34 7.81
CA GLU A 3 21.37 -14.19 8.56
C GLU A 3 21.03 -13.94 10.03
N GLY A 4 21.17 -14.98 10.86
CA GLY A 4 20.94 -14.86 12.29
C GLY A 4 20.91 -16.15 13.09
N GLY A 5 21.23 -17.31 12.50
CA GLY A 5 21.38 -18.56 13.27
C GLY A 5 20.10 -19.10 13.92
N THR A 6 18.94 -18.48 13.71
CA THR A 6 17.63 -18.98 14.12
C THR A 6 17.15 -19.99 13.07
N ALA A 7 16.68 -21.16 13.51
CA ALA A 7 16.05 -22.10 12.62
C ALA A 7 14.81 -21.46 11.99
N VAL A 8 14.65 -21.65 10.67
CA VAL A 8 13.49 -21.15 9.91
C VAL A 8 12.42 -22.23 9.92
N GLU A 9 11.25 -21.86 10.39
CA GLU A 9 10.05 -22.69 10.34
C GLU A 9 9.19 -22.34 9.12
N HIS A 10 8.33 -23.26 8.73
CA HIS A 10 7.40 -23.10 7.63
C HIS A 10 5.99 -23.47 8.06
N PHE A 11 5.03 -22.67 7.62
CA PHE A 11 3.61 -22.98 7.72
C PHE A 11 2.96 -22.82 6.35
N GLU A 12 2.19 -23.81 5.92
CA GLU A 12 1.55 -23.83 4.61
C GLU A 12 0.03 -23.73 4.78
N SER A 13 -0.58 -22.76 4.09
CA SER A 13 -2.02 -22.61 3.96
C SER A 13 -2.48 -22.89 2.51
N GLU A 14 -3.71 -22.54 2.17
CA GLU A 14 -4.24 -22.77 0.82
C GLU A 14 -3.45 -22.01 -0.25
N HIS A 15 -3.16 -20.70 0.00
CA HIS A 15 -2.51 -19.82 -0.99
C HIS A 15 -1.13 -19.33 -0.58
N TYR A 16 -0.62 -19.70 0.61
CA TYR A 16 0.66 -19.21 1.11
C TYR A 16 1.59 -20.30 1.60
N ILE A 17 2.89 -19.98 1.56
CA ILE A 17 3.96 -20.63 2.30
C ILE A 17 4.60 -19.55 3.18
N PHE A 18 4.35 -19.58 4.48
CA PHE A 18 4.95 -18.66 5.43
C PHE A 18 6.31 -19.17 5.90
N HIS A 19 7.28 -18.26 5.98
CA HIS A 19 8.62 -18.50 6.49
C HIS A 19 8.86 -17.57 7.67
N TYR A 20 9.25 -18.10 8.82
CA TYR A 20 9.45 -17.32 10.05
C TYR A 20 10.50 -17.97 10.97
N GLY A 21 11.07 -17.19 11.89
CA GLY A 21 12.02 -17.69 12.86
C GLY A 21 11.35 -18.41 14.02
N GLU A 22 12.01 -19.45 14.57
CA GLU A 22 11.59 -20.05 15.84
C GLU A 22 11.58 -19.02 16.97
N ASN A 23 10.63 -19.16 17.90
CA ASN A 23 10.50 -18.30 19.09
C ASN A 23 10.31 -16.80 18.77
N THR A 24 9.75 -16.47 17.61
CA THR A 24 9.35 -15.12 17.23
C THR A 24 7.85 -14.90 17.50
N LYS A 25 7.44 -13.61 17.48
CA LYS A 25 6.01 -13.28 17.55
C LYS A 25 5.23 -13.88 16.38
N ALA A 26 5.85 -13.98 15.21
CA ALA A 26 5.26 -14.65 14.07
C ALA A 26 4.99 -16.14 14.32
N ALA A 27 5.90 -16.86 15.01
CA ALA A 27 5.69 -18.27 15.37
C ALA A 27 4.51 -18.45 16.34
N GLU A 28 4.34 -17.53 17.30
CA GLU A 28 3.21 -17.55 18.22
C GLU A 28 1.87 -17.34 17.53
N ASP A 29 1.83 -16.44 16.54
CA ASP A 29 0.61 -15.98 15.91
C ASP A 29 0.36 -16.60 14.51
N ILE A 30 1.17 -17.55 14.05
CA ILE A 30 1.18 -18.02 12.67
C ILE A 30 -0.19 -18.46 12.14
N SER A 31 -1.00 -19.12 12.96
CA SER A 31 -2.35 -19.54 12.57
C SER A 31 -3.26 -18.34 12.30
N HIS A 32 -3.16 -17.31 13.14
CA HIS A 32 -3.93 -16.07 12.97
C HIS A 32 -3.45 -15.29 11.73
N ILE A 33 -2.14 -15.21 11.53
CA ILE A 33 -1.55 -14.56 10.36
C ILE A 33 -2.06 -15.24 9.08
N ALA A 34 -2.00 -16.57 9.03
CA ALA A 34 -2.45 -17.34 7.87
C ALA A 34 -3.94 -17.12 7.58
N ASP A 35 -4.80 -17.21 8.59
CA ASP A 35 -6.24 -16.98 8.43
C ASP A 35 -6.53 -15.56 7.91
N TYR A 36 -5.82 -14.57 8.41
CA TYR A 36 -5.98 -13.17 7.98
C TYR A 36 -5.51 -12.94 6.55
N GLN A 37 -4.32 -13.45 6.18
CA GLN A 37 -3.79 -13.32 4.80
C GLN A 37 -4.67 -14.07 3.80
N GLU A 38 -5.18 -15.25 4.15
CA GLU A 38 -6.14 -15.97 3.30
C GLU A 38 -7.41 -15.15 3.03
N HIS A 39 -7.87 -14.38 4.03
CA HIS A 39 -8.99 -13.46 3.84
C HIS A 39 -8.62 -12.32 2.88
N CYS A 40 -7.45 -11.69 3.07
CA CYS A 40 -6.96 -10.62 2.21
C CYS A 40 -6.82 -11.10 0.77
N PHE A 41 -6.19 -12.25 0.55
CA PHE A 41 -6.01 -12.85 -0.76
C PHE A 41 -7.34 -13.04 -1.51
N ARG A 42 -8.30 -13.73 -0.87
CA ARG A 42 -9.61 -13.98 -1.48
C ARG A 42 -10.36 -12.70 -1.80
N TYR A 43 -10.27 -11.70 -0.93
CA TYR A 43 -10.90 -10.40 -1.16
C TYR A 43 -10.27 -9.69 -2.35
N ILE A 44 -8.94 -9.59 -2.43
CA ILE A 44 -8.23 -8.96 -3.56
C ILE A 44 -8.57 -9.69 -4.87
N CYS A 45 -8.49 -11.03 -4.88
CA CYS A 45 -8.85 -11.83 -6.05
C CYS A 45 -10.28 -11.56 -6.50
N SER A 46 -11.24 -11.48 -5.58
CA SER A 46 -12.64 -11.21 -5.88
C SER A 46 -12.87 -9.82 -6.49
N VAL A 47 -12.13 -8.82 -6.01
CA VAL A 47 -12.20 -7.44 -6.52
C VAL A 47 -11.52 -7.32 -7.88
N LEU A 48 -10.32 -7.88 -8.04
CA LEU A 48 -9.57 -7.75 -9.29
C LEU A 48 -10.03 -8.70 -10.39
N GLY A 49 -10.78 -9.75 -10.05
CA GLY A 49 -11.25 -10.76 -10.99
C GLY A 49 -10.13 -11.66 -11.54
N VAL A 50 -9.01 -11.73 -10.83
CA VAL A 50 -7.84 -12.57 -11.13
C VAL A 50 -7.37 -13.26 -9.86
N CYS A 51 -6.72 -14.42 -10.02
CA CYS A 51 -6.20 -15.18 -8.89
C CYS A 51 -4.91 -15.86 -9.32
N PRO A 52 -3.82 -15.79 -8.54
CA PRO A 52 -2.62 -16.58 -8.78
C PRO A 52 -2.94 -18.08 -8.80
N ASP A 53 -2.31 -18.83 -9.69
CA ASP A 53 -2.33 -20.30 -9.73
C ASP A 53 -1.13 -20.92 -8.99
N PHE A 54 -0.39 -20.09 -8.23
CA PHE A 54 0.76 -20.43 -7.41
C PHE A 54 0.56 -19.89 -5.98
N LYS A 55 1.29 -20.45 -5.01
CA LYS A 55 1.30 -19.95 -3.64
C LYS A 55 2.27 -18.78 -3.50
N LEU A 56 1.90 -17.80 -2.68
CA LEU A 56 2.78 -16.70 -2.29
C LEU A 56 3.73 -17.16 -1.17
N GLU A 57 5.02 -16.89 -1.34
CA GLU A 57 6.02 -17.08 -0.29
C GLU A 57 6.08 -15.83 0.59
N TYR A 58 5.64 -15.95 1.84
CA TYR A 58 5.53 -14.84 2.79
C TYR A 58 6.60 -14.95 3.88
N PHE A 59 7.55 -14.04 3.88
CA PHE A 59 8.68 -14.02 4.81
C PHE A 59 8.39 -13.04 5.95
N LEU A 60 8.14 -13.57 7.15
CA LEU A 60 7.85 -12.80 8.36
C LEU A 60 9.15 -12.48 9.08
N CYS A 61 9.65 -11.27 8.87
CA CYS A 61 10.89 -10.74 9.42
C CYS A 61 10.66 -10.15 10.83
N SER A 62 11.69 -10.15 11.66
CA SER A 62 11.59 -9.64 13.03
C SER A 62 11.77 -8.14 13.14
N THR A 63 12.50 -7.50 12.21
CA THR A 63 12.79 -6.07 12.28
C THR A 63 12.77 -5.38 10.91
N PRO A 64 12.51 -4.06 10.89
CA PRO A 64 12.59 -3.26 9.65
C PRO A 64 13.99 -3.27 9.00
N GLU A 65 15.06 -3.35 9.81
CA GLU A 65 16.44 -3.41 9.32
C GLU A 65 16.73 -4.72 8.59
N GLU A 66 16.10 -5.83 9.03
CA GLU A 66 16.18 -7.11 8.34
C GLU A 66 15.56 -7.01 6.94
N VAL A 67 14.38 -6.43 6.86
CA VAL A 67 13.67 -6.23 5.58
C VAL A 67 14.46 -5.30 4.66
N GLY A 68 14.98 -4.17 5.16
CA GLY A 68 15.79 -3.23 4.37
C GLY A 68 17.08 -3.87 3.81
N ARG A 69 17.76 -4.71 4.60
CA ARG A 69 18.92 -5.48 4.09
C ARG A 69 18.54 -6.44 2.98
N ILE A 70 17.37 -7.10 3.07
CA ILE A 70 16.88 -8.02 2.04
C ILE A 70 16.48 -7.22 0.79
N TYR A 71 15.88 -6.05 0.96
CA TYR A 71 15.54 -5.14 -0.13
C TYR A 71 16.78 -4.64 -0.87
N GLY A 72 17.88 -4.37 -0.14
CA GLY A 72 19.20 -4.13 -0.72
C GLY A 72 19.70 -2.68 -0.67
N ASP A 73 18.97 -1.76 -0.04
CA ASP A 73 19.42 -0.36 0.21
C ASP A 73 19.86 -0.14 1.65
N ASN A 74 19.58 -1.08 2.55
CA ASN A 74 19.82 -1.05 3.99
C ASN A 74 19.02 -0.01 4.78
N ASP A 75 18.10 0.70 4.13
CA ASP A 75 17.17 1.57 4.85
C ASP A 75 16.08 0.72 5.51
N PRO A 76 15.71 0.98 6.79
CA PRO A 76 14.66 0.24 7.47
C PRO A 76 13.35 0.30 6.69
N CYS A 77 12.75 -0.87 6.45
CA CYS A 77 11.52 -1.00 5.68
C CYS A 77 10.57 -1.98 6.39
N ASN A 78 9.27 -1.67 6.42
CA ASN A 78 8.30 -2.54 7.08
C ASN A 78 7.84 -3.71 6.21
N GLY A 79 7.89 -3.57 4.90
CA GLY A 79 7.52 -4.63 3.97
C GLY A 79 7.75 -4.25 2.52
N PHE A 80 7.84 -5.24 1.66
CA PHE A 80 7.84 -5.06 0.21
C PHE A 80 7.44 -6.35 -0.53
N ALA A 81 6.82 -6.17 -1.67
CA ALA A 81 6.55 -7.23 -2.62
C ALA A 81 7.72 -7.43 -3.58
N ALA A 82 8.19 -8.66 -3.72
CA ALA A 82 9.22 -9.09 -4.66
C ALA A 82 8.62 -10.06 -5.70
N PRO A 83 8.07 -9.55 -6.80
CA PRO A 83 7.47 -10.39 -7.83
C PRO A 83 8.43 -11.46 -8.36
N PRO A 84 7.93 -12.64 -8.78
CA PRO A 84 6.49 -12.88 -9.05
C PRO A 84 5.66 -13.30 -7.84
N ASP A 85 6.24 -13.80 -6.75
CA ASP A 85 5.55 -14.60 -5.74
C ASP A 85 5.99 -14.35 -4.30
N LYS A 86 6.93 -13.42 -4.03
CA LYS A 86 7.50 -13.23 -2.69
C LYS A 86 7.07 -11.94 -2.04
N ILE A 87 6.82 -12.03 -0.73
CA ILE A 87 6.51 -10.89 0.14
C ILE A 87 7.42 -10.97 1.37
N TYR A 88 7.99 -9.83 1.74
CA TYR A 88 8.77 -9.67 2.97
C TYR A 88 8.07 -8.65 3.84
N ALA A 89 7.81 -8.98 5.10
CA ALA A 89 7.08 -8.10 6.01
C ALA A 89 7.55 -8.25 7.46
N VAL A 90 7.62 -7.15 8.18
CA VAL A 90 7.92 -7.15 9.60
C VAL A 90 6.70 -7.63 10.37
N TYR A 91 6.93 -8.59 11.28
CA TYR A 91 5.93 -9.01 12.24
C TYR A 91 6.57 -9.22 13.62
N ASN A 92 6.32 -8.27 14.53
CA ASN A 92 6.80 -8.30 15.91
C ASN A 92 5.76 -7.64 16.85
N GLU A 93 6.12 -7.42 18.11
CA GLU A 93 5.24 -6.82 19.13
C GLU A 93 4.83 -5.36 18.80
N GLN A 94 5.58 -4.65 17.97
CA GLN A 94 5.40 -3.22 17.69
C GLN A 94 4.90 -2.97 16.28
N VAL A 95 5.35 -3.78 15.32
CA VAL A 95 5.05 -3.65 13.89
C VAL A 95 4.45 -4.95 13.39
N THR A 96 3.25 -4.86 12.84
CA THR A 96 2.54 -5.96 12.21
C THR A 96 2.21 -5.58 10.76
N CYS A 97 3.22 -5.66 9.90
CA CYS A 97 3.10 -5.28 8.49
C CYS A 97 2.55 -6.45 7.65
N ILE A 98 1.37 -6.92 8.01
CA ILE A 98 0.60 -7.93 7.26
C ILE A 98 -0.72 -7.31 6.80
N GLY A 99 -1.34 -7.89 5.79
CA GLY A 99 -2.64 -7.44 5.29
C GLY A 99 -2.68 -7.35 3.77
N PHE A 100 -3.35 -6.33 3.27
CA PHE A 100 -3.69 -6.23 1.85
C PHE A 100 -2.55 -5.71 0.97
N HIS A 101 -1.67 -4.85 1.49
CA HIS A 101 -0.79 -3.99 0.68
C HIS A 101 0.11 -4.78 -0.28
N GLU A 102 0.97 -5.62 0.27
CA GLU A 102 1.96 -6.36 -0.52
C GLU A 102 1.30 -7.45 -1.38
N ASP A 103 0.23 -8.07 -0.88
CA ASP A 103 -0.59 -9.00 -1.64
C ASP A 103 -1.23 -8.32 -2.86
N ALA A 104 -1.72 -7.09 -2.68
CA ALA A 104 -2.31 -6.31 -3.76
C ALA A 104 -1.31 -6.03 -4.88
N HIS A 105 -0.04 -5.78 -4.56
CA HIS A 105 1.01 -5.65 -5.57
C HIS A 105 1.17 -6.95 -6.37
N ILE A 106 1.39 -8.09 -5.70
CA ILE A 106 1.60 -9.36 -6.41
C ILE A 106 0.38 -9.74 -7.26
N ILE A 107 -0.82 -9.68 -6.68
CA ILE A 107 -2.04 -10.13 -7.37
C ILE A 107 -2.41 -9.16 -8.51
N SER A 108 -2.27 -7.85 -8.32
CA SER A 108 -2.57 -6.88 -9.37
C SER A 108 -1.63 -6.96 -10.57
N TYR A 109 -0.40 -7.44 -10.37
CA TYR A 109 0.56 -7.64 -11.47
C TYR A 109 0.17 -8.79 -12.41
N LEU A 110 -0.78 -9.64 -12.03
CA LEU A 110 -1.43 -10.56 -12.97
C LEU A 110 -2.36 -9.84 -13.96
N VAL A 111 -2.83 -8.65 -13.61
CA VAL A 111 -3.64 -7.81 -14.50
C VAL A 111 -2.76 -6.97 -15.41
N ASP A 112 -1.88 -6.17 -14.82
CA ASP A 112 -0.83 -5.38 -15.47
C ASP A 112 0.09 -4.75 -14.39
N ARG A 113 1.19 -4.15 -14.82
CA ARG A 113 2.11 -3.42 -13.95
C ARG A 113 2.34 -2.01 -14.47
N PRO A 114 1.44 -1.05 -14.17
CA PRO A 114 1.58 0.34 -14.61
C PRO A 114 2.94 0.93 -14.21
N ASP A 115 3.57 1.71 -15.10
CA ASP A 115 4.86 2.33 -14.81
C ASP A 115 4.82 3.32 -13.64
N PRO A 116 3.85 4.26 -13.54
CA PRO A 116 3.77 5.19 -12.42
C PRO A 116 3.57 4.47 -11.09
N PRO A 117 4.51 4.62 -10.11
CA PRO A 117 4.35 4.02 -8.77
C PRO A 117 3.07 4.50 -8.09
N ALA A 118 2.66 5.75 -8.29
CA ALA A 118 1.44 6.33 -7.76
C ALA A 118 0.19 5.48 -8.02
N ILE A 119 0.08 4.84 -9.20
CA ILE A 119 -1.07 4.00 -9.54
C ILE A 119 -1.00 2.65 -8.82
N ARG A 120 0.20 2.06 -8.68
CA ARG A 120 0.39 0.79 -7.97
C ARG A 120 0.16 0.95 -6.47
N GLU A 121 0.81 1.96 -5.88
CA GLU A 121 0.65 2.28 -4.45
C GLU A 121 -0.79 2.73 -4.15
N GLY A 122 -1.39 3.51 -5.05
CA GLY A 122 -2.80 3.91 -4.93
C GLY A 122 -3.74 2.71 -4.88
N LEU A 123 -3.51 1.67 -5.68
CA LEU A 123 -4.31 0.44 -5.63
C LEU A 123 -4.05 -0.37 -4.35
N ALA A 124 -2.80 -0.51 -3.91
CA ALA A 124 -2.47 -1.18 -2.66
C ALA A 124 -3.12 -0.46 -1.45
N MET A 125 -3.00 0.86 -1.39
CA MET A 125 -3.64 1.71 -0.37
C MET A 125 -5.18 1.71 -0.45
N TYR A 126 -5.78 1.51 -1.64
CA TYR A 126 -7.22 1.29 -1.78
C TYR A 126 -7.67 0.04 -1.03
N PHE A 127 -6.89 -1.04 -1.05
CA PHE A 127 -7.19 -2.25 -0.29
C PHE A 127 -6.93 -2.07 1.21
N ASP A 128 -5.86 -1.40 1.61
CA ASP A 128 -5.54 -1.10 3.02
C ASP A 128 -6.54 -0.16 3.68
N ARG A 129 -7.14 0.76 2.91
CA ARG A 129 -8.08 1.78 3.38
C ARG A 129 -7.48 2.83 4.32
N LYS A 130 -6.43 2.51 5.04
CA LYS A 130 -5.90 3.31 6.15
C LYS A 130 -4.39 3.46 6.07
N TRP A 131 -3.91 4.58 6.52
CA TRP A 131 -2.52 4.85 6.84
C TRP A 131 -2.40 5.17 8.34
N TRP A 132 -1.54 4.43 9.04
CA TRP A 132 -1.41 4.53 10.51
C TRP A 132 -2.75 4.45 11.26
N GLY A 133 -3.63 3.58 10.82
CA GLY A 133 -4.94 3.37 11.44
C GLY A 133 -6.02 4.42 11.09
N ILE A 134 -5.68 5.47 10.35
CA ILE A 134 -6.58 6.56 9.94
C ILE A 134 -6.91 6.42 8.44
N GLN A 135 -8.15 6.72 8.07
CA GLN A 135 -8.62 6.59 6.68
C GLN A 135 -7.80 7.46 5.71
N ASN A 136 -7.52 6.94 4.53
CA ASN A 136 -6.80 7.66 3.48
C ASN A 136 -7.46 8.99 3.13
N LEU A 137 -8.80 9.04 3.13
CA LEU A 137 -9.57 10.25 2.84
C LEU A 137 -9.36 11.33 3.92
N ASP A 138 -9.30 10.95 5.19
CA ASP A 138 -9.06 11.89 6.30
C ASP A 138 -7.64 12.48 6.19
N TRP A 139 -6.64 11.65 5.92
CA TRP A 139 -5.27 12.10 5.65
C TRP A 139 -5.22 13.08 4.49
N THR A 140 -5.90 12.77 3.39
CA THR A 140 -5.93 13.64 2.21
C THR A 140 -6.58 14.99 2.52
N GLY A 141 -7.68 14.98 3.26
CA GLY A 141 -8.35 16.21 3.75
C GLY A 141 -7.46 17.04 4.66
N PHE A 142 -6.73 16.39 5.56
CA PHE A 142 -5.75 17.04 6.43
C PHE A 142 -4.62 17.71 5.62
N TYR A 143 -4.07 17.03 4.62
CA TYR A 143 -3.04 17.60 3.74
C TYR A 143 -3.59 18.77 2.92
N LEU A 144 -4.81 18.67 2.42
CA LEU A 144 -5.46 19.76 1.68
C LEU A 144 -5.63 21.00 2.57
N LYS A 145 -6.13 20.82 3.80
CA LYS A 145 -6.35 21.87 4.78
C LYS A 145 -5.05 22.53 5.25
N THR A 146 -3.98 21.76 5.42
CA THR A 146 -2.68 22.25 5.93
C THR A 146 -1.71 22.69 4.84
N GLY A 147 -2.13 22.68 3.56
CA GLY A 147 -1.30 23.07 2.43
C GLY A 147 -0.17 22.08 2.11
N ARG A 148 -0.29 20.82 2.57
CA ARG A 148 0.63 19.71 2.30
C ARG A 148 0.15 18.77 1.20
N TYR A 149 -1.01 19.06 0.61
CA TYR A 149 -1.56 18.25 -0.48
C TYR A 149 -0.66 18.30 -1.70
N VAL A 150 -0.34 17.13 -2.23
CA VAL A 150 0.42 16.97 -3.47
C VAL A 150 -0.54 16.57 -4.58
N PRO A 151 -0.61 17.34 -5.69
CA PRO A 151 -1.55 17.05 -6.78
C PRO A 151 -1.32 15.68 -7.41
N THR A 152 -2.40 14.91 -7.57
CA THR A 152 -2.35 13.53 -8.06
C THR A 152 -1.84 13.43 -9.51
N ASP A 153 -2.10 14.44 -10.36
CA ASP A 153 -1.57 14.51 -11.73
C ASP A 153 -0.04 14.65 -11.75
N LYS A 154 0.56 15.30 -10.75
CA LYS A 154 2.01 15.44 -10.61
C LYS A 154 2.64 14.15 -10.10
N LEU A 155 1.94 13.42 -9.22
CA LEU A 155 2.39 12.13 -8.69
C LEU A 155 2.48 11.03 -9.76
N LEU A 156 1.93 11.24 -10.95
CA LEU A 156 2.12 10.31 -12.08
C LEU A 156 3.57 10.30 -12.60
N ASP A 157 4.32 11.38 -12.38
CA ASP A 157 5.76 11.38 -12.64
C ASP A 157 6.51 10.60 -11.56
N ARG A 158 7.29 9.61 -11.99
CA ARG A 158 8.00 8.70 -11.07
C ARG A 158 9.01 9.43 -10.19
N THR A 159 9.76 10.37 -10.75
CA THR A 159 10.78 11.11 -10.01
C THR A 159 10.12 11.99 -8.96
N PHE A 160 9.11 12.74 -9.38
CA PHE A 160 8.33 13.59 -8.48
C PHE A 160 7.64 12.80 -7.35
N PHE A 161 7.15 11.59 -7.63
CA PHE A 161 6.56 10.73 -6.62
C PHE A 161 7.54 10.39 -5.49
N PHE A 162 8.77 9.98 -5.83
CA PHE A 162 9.79 9.59 -4.86
C PHE A 162 10.53 10.77 -4.20
N GLU A 163 10.35 12.01 -4.68
CA GLU A 163 10.79 13.21 -3.99
C GLU A 163 9.93 13.56 -2.76
N HIS A 164 8.76 12.92 -2.64
CA HIS A 164 7.82 13.16 -1.55
C HIS A 164 7.77 11.98 -0.59
N ASP A 165 7.48 12.28 0.69
CA ASP A 165 7.32 11.27 1.72
C ASP A 165 6.12 10.35 1.43
N CYS A 166 6.30 9.04 1.59
CA CYS A 166 5.23 8.05 1.44
C CYS A 166 4.05 8.31 2.38
N ALA A 167 4.30 8.86 3.58
CA ALA A 167 3.24 9.25 4.50
C ALA A 167 2.28 10.30 3.90
N ILE A 168 2.71 11.04 2.87
CA ILE A 168 1.87 12.00 2.14
C ILE A 168 1.29 11.36 0.88
N THR A 169 2.14 10.77 0.05
CA THR A 169 1.74 10.30 -1.29
C THR A 169 0.84 9.08 -1.26
N TYR A 170 1.08 8.14 -0.34
CA TYR A 170 0.32 6.90 -0.26
C TYR A 170 -1.14 7.12 0.12
N PRO A 171 -1.48 7.83 1.22
CA PRO A 171 -2.88 8.10 1.54
C PRO A 171 -3.61 8.90 0.46
N ILE A 172 -2.94 9.89 -0.16
CA ILE A 172 -3.51 10.68 -1.25
C ILE A 172 -3.88 9.78 -2.42
N MET A 173 -2.95 8.92 -2.86
CA MET A 173 -3.20 8.04 -4.00
C MET A 173 -4.20 6.93 -3.68
N GLY A 174 -4.22 6.44 -2.43
CA GLY A 174 -5.24 5.51 -1.96
C GLY A 174 -6.64 6.11 -1.97
N ALA A 175 -6.80 7.33 -1.47
CA ALA A 175 -8.07 8.05 -1.50
C ALA A 175 -8.49 8.42 -2.94
N PHE A 176 -7.54 8.79 -3.80
CA PHE A 176 -7.80 9.07 -5.21
C PHE A 176 -8.28 7.83 -5.96
N THR A 177 -7.65 6.68 -5.72
CA THR A 177 -8.07 5.40 -6.29
C THR A 177 -9.48 5.01 -5.84
N ASP A 178 -9.78 5.14 -4.54
CA ASP A 178 -11.12 4.89 -4.01
C ASP A 178 -12.17 5.82 -4.61
N TRP A 179 -11.85 7.10 -4.77
CA TRP A 179 -12.71 8.07 -5.43
C TRP A 179 -12.96 7.73 -6.91
N LEU A 180 -11.92 7.35 -7.67
CA LEU A 180 -12.07 6.92 -9.06
C LEU A 180 -12.99 5.70 -9.17
N ILE A 181 -12.78 4.69 -8.32
CA ILE A 181 -13.59 3.47 -8.32
C ILE A 181 -15.04 3.78 -7.92
N SER A 182 -15.23 4.57 -6.87
CA SER A 182 -16.55 4.93 -6.37
C SER A 182 -17.34 5.83 -7.33
N SER A 183 -16.67 6.74 -8.04
CA SER A 183 -17.29 7.71 -8.94
C SER A 183 -17.56 7.17 -10.34
N PHE A 184 -16.66 6.32 -10.86
CA PHE A 184 -16.69 5.88 -12.25
C PHE A 184 -16.85 4.38 -12.42
N GLY A 185 -16.73 3.62 -11.34
CA GLY A 185 -16.83 2.16 -11.33
C GLY A 185 -15.49 1.46 -11.44
N GLN A 186 -15.41 0.29 -10.81
CA GLN A 186 -14.23 -0.55 -10.78
C GLN A 186 -13.75 -0.98 -12.17
N GLU A 187 -14.69 -1.29 -13.09
CA GLU A 187 -14.36 -1.71 -14.44
C GLU A 187 -13.53 -0.66 -15.18
N LYS A 188 -13.91 0.62 -15.07
CA LYS A 188 -13.15 1.73 -15.67
C LYS A 188 -11.78 1.90 -15.02
N TYR A 189 -11.69 1.74 -13.68
CA TYR A 189 -10.39 1.79 -13.03
C TYR A 189 -9.46 0.67 -13.53
N MET A 190 -9.96 -0.54 -13.71
CA MET A 190 -9.20 -1.66 -14.25
C MET A 190 -8.84 -1.49 -15.74
N GLN A 191 -9.64 -0.73 -16.51
CA GLN A 191 -9.26 -0.30 -17.86
C GLN A 191 -8.11 0.69 -17.83
N LEU A 192 -8.11 1.65 -16.89
CA LEU A 192 -6.99 2.57 -16.67
C LEU A 192 -5.73 1.81 -16.23
N TYR A 193 -5.86 0.88 -15.29
CA TYR A 193 -4.73 0.11 -14.73
C TYR A 193 -3.95 -0.68 -15.80
N ARG A 194 -4.60 -1.05 -16.92
CA ARG A 194 -4.01 -1.74 -18.09
C ARG A 194 -3.38 -0.80 -19.12
N GLN A 195 -3.40 0.52 -18.89
CA GLN A 195 -2.82 1.45 -19.87
C GLN A 195 -1.31 1.59 -19.69
N GLN A 196 -0.57 1.60 -20.80
CA GLN A 196 0.88 1.85 -20.79
C GLN A 196 1.18 3.32 -20.47
N ASP A 197 0.37 4.23 -21.00
CA ASP A 197 0.40 5.67 -20.69
C ASP A 197 -0.83 6.01 -19.84
N ILE A 198 -0.62 6.19 -18.55
CA ILE A 198 -1.70 6.47 -17.60
C ILE A 198 -2.35 7.84 -17.87
N ALA A 199 -1.59 8.85 -18.25
CA ALA A 199 -2.15 10.17 -18.52
C ALA A 199 -3.10 10.12 -19.73
N ALA A 200 -2.66 9.54 -20.83
CA ALA A 200 -3.49 9.31 -22.01
C ALA A 200 -4.68 8.37 -21.69
N GLY A 201 -4.44 7.36 -20.85
CA GLY A 201 -5.46 6.43 -20.37
C GLY A 201 -6.57 7.12 -19.58
N MET A 202 -6.26 8.10 -18.75
CA MET A 202 -7.26 8.90 -18.02
C MET A 202 -8.20 9.63 -18.99
N VAL A 203 -7.64 10.23 -20.05
CA VAL A 203 -8.44 10.88 -21.10
C VAL A 203 -9.33 9.85 -21.82
N GLN A 204 -8.77 8.71 -22.19
CA GLN A 204 -9.51 7.67 -22.89
C GLN A 204 -10.65 7.06 -22.06
N VAL A 205 -10.39 6.76 -20.77
CA VAL A 205 -11.32 6.02 -19.90
C VAL A 205 -12.34 6.95 -19.24
N TYR A 206 -11.90 8.13 -18.78
CA TYR A 206 -12.75 9.05 -18.02
C TYR A 206 -13.20 10.27 -18.83
N GLY A 207 -12.60 10.53 -19.99
CA GLY A 207 -12.87 11.73 -20.80
C GLY A 207 -12.37 13.03 -20.15
N LYS A 208 -11.33 12.95 -19.31
CA LYS A 208 -10.79 14.07 -18.53
C LYS A 208 -9.28 14.01 -18.48
N GLU A 209 -8.65 15.17 -18.57
CA GLU A 209 -7.21 15.32 -18.34
C GLU A 209 -6.86 15.00 -16.88
N PRO A 210 -5.64 14.50 -16.58
CA PRO A 210 -5.20 14.24 -15.22
C PRO A 210 -5.40 15.40 -14.24
N ALA A 211 -5.10 16.63 -14.68
CA ALA A 211 -5.30 17.83 -13.88
C ALA A 211 -6.78 18.13 -13.57
N GLU A 212 -7.70 17.81 -14.49
CA GLU A 212 -9.14 17.95 -14.26
C GLU A 212 -9.65 16.91 -13.25
N LEU A 213 -9.12 15.68 -13.31
CA LEU A 213 -9.41 14.64 -12.32
C LEU A 213 -8.87 15.02 -10.95
N ASN A 214 -7.65 15.54 -10.87
CA ASN A 214 -7.08 16.05 -9.63
C ASN A 214 -7.95 17.16 -9.01
N GLN A 215 -8.37 18.15 -9.83
CA GLN A 215 -9.21 19.24 -9.32
C GLN A 215 -10.56 18.72 -8.80
N ALA A 216 -11.22 17.85 -9.56
CA ALA A 216 -12.49 17.25 -9.14
C ALA A 216 -12.36 16.41 -7.87
N PHE A 217 -11.24 15.70 -7.70
CA PHE A 217 -10.93 14.97 -6.48
C PHE A 217 -10.67 15.90 -5.30
N ALA A 218 -9.87 16.95 -5.48
CA ALA A 218 -9.61 17.94 -4.43
C ALA A 218 -10.90 18.64 -4.00
N ASP A 219 -11.78 18.99 -4.93
CA ASP A 219 -13.11 19.55 -4.63
C ASP A 219 -13.96 18.55 -3.83
N TYR A 220 -13.96 17.28 -4.20
CA TYR A 220 -14.65 16.21 -3.46
C TYR A 220 -14.13 16.08 -2.03
N VAL A 221 -12.81 16.02 -1.84
CA VAL A 221 -12.17 15.95 -0.51
C VAL A 221 -12.55 17.17 0.33
N GLY A 222 -12.59 18.35 -0.26
CA GLY A 222 -12.96 19.59 0.38
C GLY A 222 -14.40 19.65 0.91
N LEU A 223 -15.26 18.72 0.53
CA LEU A 223 -16.64 18.61 1.07
C LEU A 223 -16.68 18.02 2.49
N PHE A 224 -15.63 17.34 2.92
CA PHE A 224 -15.57 16.66 4.21
C PHE A 224 -14.87 17.51 5.26
N SER A 225 -15.42 17.53 6.46
CA SER A 225 -14.78 18.12 7.63
C SER A 225 -14.10 17.03 8.44
N ILE A 226 -12.89 17.31 8.91
CA ILE A 226 -12.15 16.40 9.79
C ILE A 226 -12.49 16.74 11.24
N ASP A 227 -12.69 15.72 12.06
CA ASP A 227 -12.85 15.89 13.49
C ASP A 227 -11.58 16.54 14.10
N PRO A 228 -11.70 17.60 14.93
CA PRO A 228 -10.53 18.29 15.49
C PRO A 228 -9.60 17.39 16.33
N VAL A 229 -10.14 16.37 17.00
CA VAL A 229 -9.33 15.40 17.78
C VAL A 229 -8.51 14.53 16.83
N LEU A 230 -9.13 14.08 15.73
CA LEU A 230 -8.44 13.32 14.70
C LEU A 230 -7.35 14.15 14.00
N GLU A 231 -7.64 15.43 13.73
CA GLU A 231 -6.68 16.38 13.16
C GLU A 231 -5.43 16.56 14.05
N GLN A 232 -5.65 16.71 15.36
CA GLN A 232 -4.56 16.78 16.32
C GLN A 232 -3.72 15.48 16.31
N ARG A 233 -4.37 14.32 16.31
CA ARG A 233 -3.67 13.02 16.28
C ARG A 233 -2.83 12.84 15.01
N MET A 234 -3.35 13.26 13.86
CA MET A 234 -2.60 13.23 12.60
C MET A 234 -1.34 14.12 12.65
N ALA A 235 -1.46 15.31 13.24
CA ALA A 235 -0.31 16.19 13.40
C ALA A 235 0.76 15.59 14.33
N GLU A 236 0.35 14.92 15.42
CA GLU A 236 1.24 14.23 16.35
C GLU A 236 1.98 13.09 15.64
N LEU A 237 1.28 12.22 14.90
CA LEU A 237 1.88 11.11 14.14
C LEU A 237 2.94 11.58 13.13
N LEU A 238 2.67 12.66 12.41
CA LEU A 238 3.67 13.23 11.49
C LEU A 238 4.90 13.77 12.20
N ASN A 239 4.76 14.34 13.39
CA ASN A 239 5.88 14.82 14.18
C ASN A 239 6.70 13.66 14.75
N GLU A 240 6.05 12.60 15.24
CA GLU A 240 6.68 11.37 15.70
C GLU A 240 7.54 10.75 14.56
N ALA A 241 6.95 10.55 13.38
CA ALA A 241 7.66 9.98 12.22
C ALA A 241 8.84 10.86 11.73
N SER A 242 8.78 12.18 11.92
CA SER A 242 9.85 13.10 11.54
C SER A 242 11.04 13.05 12.50
N THR A 243 10.79 12.77 13.78
CA THR A 243 11.85 12.63 14.81
C THR A 243 12.61 11.32 14.67
N ASP A 244 11.94 10.22 14.31
CA ASP A 244 12.57 8.92 14.11
C ASP A 244 13.52 8.89 12.90
N LYS A 245 13.26 9.71 11.87
CA LYS A 245 14.16 9.86 10.70
C LYS A 245 15.42 10.69 10.98
N SER A 246 15.49 11.39 12.09
CA SER A 246 16.58 12.31 12.46
C SER A 246 17.51 11.75 13.56
N SER A 247 17.22 10.58 14.09
CA SER A 247 18.02 9.85 15.11
C SER A 247 18.77 8.69 14.50
#